data_7450e789b4b3ef63fac967a6de5a2896
#
_entry.id   7450e789b4b3ef63fac967a6de5a2896
#
_cell.length_a   1.000
_cell.length_b   1.000
_cell.length_c   1.000
_cell.angle_alpha   90.00
_cell.angle_beta   90.00
_cell.angle_gamma   90.00
#
_symmetry.space_group_name_H-M   'P 1'
#
loop_
_entity.id
_entity.type
_entity.pdbx_description
1 polymer ?
#
loop_
_entity_poly.entity_id
_entity_poly.type
_entity_poly.pdbx_seq_one_letter_code
_entity_poly.pdbx_strand_id
1 'polypeptide(L)'
;MANINVKPDICDVLLSEIRPAPYNPREISEEALAGLRQSLERFGMVDLLVINRRNMRIISGHQRYKILQEACVEKVTVIMVDVDEIAEMAMNVTLNSQEIAGQWTAAIIPLLEKLRTENGDAYLALRMQELRDQVREFEQENKGMGKTLPDDLPEPPKELITKPGDLWILGD
;
A
#
# COMPACT_ATOMS: atom_id res chain seq x y z
N MET A 1 -6.53 5.52 27.08
CA MET A 1 -5.88 4.68 26.04
C MET A 1 -6.96 4.14 25.15
N ALA A 2 -6.78 4.17 23.82
CA ALA A 2 -7.76 3.58 22.91
C ALA A 2 -7.82 2.06 23.12
N ASN A 3 -9.02 1.50 23.22
CA ASN A 3 -9.21 0.06 23.36
C ASN A 3 -9.18 -0.56 21.94
N ILE A 4 -8.02 -1.09 21.56
CA ILE A 4 -7.85 -1.74 20.25
C ILE A 4 -8.30 -3.20 20.38
N ASN A 5 -9.37 -3.56 19.64
CA ASN A 5 -9.79 -4.96 19.55
C ASN A 5 -8.79 -5.72 18.65
N VAL A 6 -8.08 -6.68 19.25
CA VAL A 6 -7.04 -7.48 18.57
C VAL A 6 -7.51 -8.87 18.12
N LYS A 7 -8.78 -9.20 18.32
CA LYS A 7 -9.35 -10.50 17.92
C LYS A 7 -10.22 -10.32 16.67
N PRO A 8 -9.73 -10.68 15.47
CA PRO A 8 -10.56 -10.72 14.29
C PRO A 8 -11.60 -11.84 14.42
N ASP A 9 -12.80 -11.60 13.91
CA ASP A 9 -13.83 -12.64 13.73
C ASP A 9 -13.60 -13.29 12.35
N ILE A 10 -13.08 -14.49 12.34
CA ILE A 10 -12.71 -15.25 11.14
C ILE A 10 -13.67 -16.42 10.98
N CYS A 11 -14.28 -16.55 9.81
CA CYS A 11 -15.18 -17.66 9.51
C CYS A 11 -15.16 -18.01 8.02
N ASP A 12 -15.69 -19.20 7.70
CA ASP A 12 -15.91 -19.65 6.34
C ASP A 12 -17.31 -19.27 5.88
N VAL A 13 -17.40 -18.72 4.67
CA VAL A 13 -18.67 -18.36 4.02
C VAL A 13 -18.73 -18.90 2.60
N LEU A 14 -19.93 -19.08 2.06
CA LEU A 14 -20.09 -19.38 0.64
C LEU A 14 -19.74 -18.15 -0.20
N LEU A 15 -18.94 -18.34 -1.22
CA LEU A 15 -18.54 -17.23 -2.10
C LEU A 15 -19.76 -16.59 -2.79
N SER A 16 -20.82 -17.38 -3.04
CA SER A 16 -22.06 -16.93 -3.63
C SER A 16 -22.90 -15.99 -2.74
N GLU A 17 -22.64 -15.98 -1.42
CA GLU A 17 -23.32 -15.08 -0.48
C GLU A 17 -22.69 -13.71 -0.42
N ILE A 18 -21.42 -13.60 -0.84
CA ILE A 18 -20.63 -12.36 -0.82
C ILE A 18 -21.06 -11.43 -1.95
N ARG A 19 -21.16 -10.15 -1.67
CA ARG A 19 -21.58 -9.11 -2.61
C ARG A 19 -20.50 -8.04 -2.76
N PRO A 20 -20.12 -7.65 -3.99
CA PRO A 20 -19.27 -6.49 -4.20
C PRO A 20 -19.92 -5.21 -3.66
N ALA A 21 -19.14 -4.29 -3.11
CA ALA A 21 -19.63 -2.98 -2.73
C ALA A 21 -19.91 -2.14 -4.00
N PRO A 22 -21.13 -1.55 -4.15
CA PRO A 22 -21.49 -0.81 -5.35
C PRO A 22 -20.69 0.51 -5.50
N TYR A 23 -20.10 0.97 -4.43
CA TYR A 23 -19.31 2.20 -4.36
C TYR A 23 -17.80 1.98 -4.42
N ASN A 24 -17.32 0.76 -4.75
CA ASN A 24 -15.88 0.51 -4.84
C ASN A 24 -15.29 1.21 -6.07
N PRO A 25 -14.48 2.27 -5.89
CA PRO A 25 -13.96 3.05 -7.01
C PRO A 25 -12.68 2.46 -7.62
N ARG A 26 -12.17 1.35 -7.06
CA ARG A 26 -10.84 0.84 -7.39
C ARG A 26 -10.88 -0.07 -8.60
N GLU A 27 -10.21 0.36 -9.65
CA GLU A 27 -9.95 -0.44 -10.84
C GLU A 27 -8.56 -1.09 -10.78
N ILE A 28 -8.37 -2.14 -11.53
CA ILE A 28 -7.10 -2.86 -11.65
C ILE A 28 -6.85 -3.17 -13.13
N SER A 29 -5.61 -3.01 -13.60
CA SER A 29 -5.27 -3.42 -14.96
C SER A 29 -5.26 -4.95 -15.10
N GLU A 30 -5.39 -5.45 -16.32
CA GLU A 30 -5.34 -6.90 -16.58
C GLU A 30 -4.02 -7.52 -16.14
N GLU A 31 -2.91 -6.82 -16.37
CA GLU A 31 -1.58 -7.27 -15.95
C GLU A 31 -1.45 -7.34 -14.43
N ALA A 32 -2.00 -6.33 -13.71
CA ALA A 32 -1.98 -6.35 -12.24
C ALA A 32 -2.89 -7.44 -11.68
N LEU A 33 -4.04 -7.71 -12.34
CA LEU A 33 -4.92 -8.82 -11.98
C LEU A 33 -4.24 -10.17 -12.20
N ALA A 34 -3.47 -10.32 -13.30
CA ALA A 34 -2.68 -11.50 -13.57
C ALA A 34 -1.59 -11.72 -12.51
N GLY A 35 -0.88 -10.65 -12.10
CA GLY A 35 0.09 -10.71 -10.99
C GLY A 35 -0.55 -11.12 -9.66
N LEU A 36 -1.75 -10.60 -9.35
CA LEU A 36 -2.50 -10.99 -8.16
C LEU A 36 -2.92 -12.47 -8.21
N ARG A 37 -3.33 -12.97 -9.38
CA ARG A 37 -3.65 -14.39 -9.60
C ARG A 37 -2.44 -15.27 -9.33
N GLN A 38 -1.28 -14.94 -9.89
CA GLN A 38 -0.02 -15.65 -9.65
C GLN A 38 0.35 -15.67 -8.16
N SER A 39 0.11 -14.57 -7.45
CA SER A 39 0.31 -14.49 -6.00
C SER A 39 -0.59 -15.47 -5.24
N LEU A 40 -1.89 -15.52 -5.59
CA LEU A 40 -2.85 -16.45 -4.97
C LEU A 40 -2.53 -17.92 -5.27
N GLU A 41 -2.12 -18.23 -6.50
CA GLU A 41 -1.72 -19.59 -6.89
C GLU A 41 -0.46 -20.06 -6.15
N ARG A 42 0.50 -19.15 -5.94
CA ARG A 42 1.78 -19.47 -5.34
C ARG A 42 1.75 -19.52 -3.81
N PHE A 43 1.07 -18.58 -3.19
CA PHE A 43 1.10 -18.38 -1.73
C PHE A 43 -0.22 -18.74 -1.04
N GLY A 44 -1.27 -19.01 -1.82
CA GLY A 44 -2.62 -19.13 -1.30
C GLY A 44 -3.21 -17.78 -0.88
N MET A 45 -4.34 -17.83 -0.21
CA MET A 45 -5.05 -16.65 0.25
C MET A 45 -4.56 -16.23 1.64
N VAL A 46 -3.37 -15.61 1.71
CA VAL A 46 -2.75 -15.14 2.96
C VAL A 46 -3.32 -13.81 3.46
N ASP A 47 -3.94 -13.03 2.57
CA ASP A 47 -4.64 -11.79 2.90
C ASP A 47 -6.15 -11.99 2.64
N LEU A 48 -6.92 -12.12 3.73
CA LEU A 48 -8.32 -12.51 3.69
C LEU A 48 -9.22 -11.37 3.19
N LEU A 49 -10.39 -11.74 2.65
CA LEU A 49 -11.44 -10.77 2.37
C LEU A 49 -11.99 -10.21 3.69
N VAL A 50 -12.31 -8.92 3.71
CA VAL A 50 -13.01 -8.28 4.82
C VAL A 50 -14.47 -8.02 4.40
N ILE A 51 -15.41 -8.60 5.15
CA ILE A 51 -16.84 -8.63 4.80
C ILE A 51 -17.65 -7.99 5.93
N ASN A 52 -18.62 -7.15 5.59
CA ASN A 52 -19.58 -6.65 6.56
C ASN A 52 -20.71 -7.67 6.78
N ARG A 53 -20.85 -8.14 8.02
CA ARG A 53 -21.85 -9.14 8.44
C ARG A 53 -23.28 -8.69 8.15
N ARG A 54 -23.58 -7.40 8.22
CA ARG A 54 -24.95 -6.87 8.10
C ARG A 54 -25.53 -7.04 6.71
N ASN A 55 -24.69 -7.04 5.67
CA ASN A 55 -25.15 -7.01 4.29
C ASN A 55 -24.33 -7.92 3.35
N MET A 56 -23.35 -8.64 3.88
CA MET A 56 -22.42 -9.51 3.14
C MET A 56 -21.61 -8.77 2.06
N ARG A 57 -21.41 -7.45 2.20
CA ARG A 57 -20.61 -6.65 1.27
C ARG A 57 -19.12 -6.73 1.56
N ILE A 58 -18.35 -6.73 0.48
CA ILE A 58 -16.88 -6.68 0.55
C ILE A 58 -16.45 -5.27 0.94
N ILE A 59 -15.66 -5.17 2.01
CA ILE A 59 -14.97 -3.95 2.40
C ILE A 59 -13.57 -3.92 1.79
N SER A 60 -12.85 -5.05 1.83
CA SER A 60 -11.52 -5.19 1.20
C SER A 60 -11.39 -6.53 0.50
N GLY A 61 -10.64 -6.54 -0.61
CA GLY A 61 -10.34 -7.75 -1.37
C GLY A 61 -11.21 -7.99 -2.61
N HIS A 62 -11.86 -6.97 -3.19
CA HIS A 62 -12.71 -7.09 -4.39
C HIS A 62 -12.01 -7.81 -5.55
N GLN A 63 -10.73 -7.55 -5.79
CA GLN A 63 -10.00 -8.19 -6.88
C GLN A 63 -9.70 -9.67 -6.60
N ARG A 64 -9.40 -10.03 -5.35
CA ARG A 64 -9.27 -11.43 -4.92
C ARG A 64 -10.61 -12.17 -5.08
N TYR A 65 -11.71 -11.55 -4.66
CA TYR A 65 -13.04 -12.12 -4.86
C TYR A 65 -13.33 -12.44 -6.33
N LYS A 66 -13.00 -11.52 -7.26
CA LYS A 66 -13.14 -11.74 -8.70
C LYS A 66 -12.36 -12.96 -9.17
N ILE A 67 -11.10 -13.10 -8.76
CA ILE A 67 -10.25 -14.25 -9.09
C ILE A 67 -10.84 -15.55 -8.52
N LEU A 68 -11.33 -15.54 -7.28
CA LEU A 68 -11.95 -16.71 -6.65
C LEU A 68 -13.25 -17.13 -7.36
N GLN A 69 -14.06 -16.18 -7.85
CA GLN A 69 -15.23 -16.46 -8.66
C GLN A 69 -14.87 -17.14 -9.99
N GLU A 70 -13.86 -16.61 -10.69
CA GLU A 70 -13.36 -17.18 -11.95
C GLU A 70 -12.76 -18.58 -11.75
N ALA A 71 -12.17 -18.85 -10.58
CA ALA A 71 -11.66 -20.15 -10.19
C ALA A 71 -12.74 -21.11 -9.65
N CYS A 72 -14.02 -20.70 -9.65
CA CYS A 72 -15.15 -21.48 -9.17
C CYS A 72 -15.00 -21.98 -7.71
N VAL A 73 -14.36 -21.16 -6.85
CA VAL A 73 -14.22 -21.48 -5.43
C VAL A 73 -15.59 -21.43 -4.76
N GLU A 74 -15.96 -22.48 -4.02
CA GLU A 74 -17.27 -22.58 -3.37
C GLU A 74 -17.29 -21.85 -2.02
N LYS A 75 -16.26 -22.05 -1.21
CA LYS A 75 -16.13 -21.48 0.15
C LYS A 75 -14.83 -20.74 0.32
N VAL A 76 -14.86 -19.70 1.12
CA VAL A 76 -13.70 -18.86 1.42
C VAL A 76 -13.68 -18.45 2.88
N THR A 77 -12.50 -18.47 3.49
CA THR A 77 -12.27 -17.92 4.82
C THR A 77 -12.18 -16.40 4.73
N VAL A 78 -12.91 -15.69 5.57
CA VAL A 78 -13.01 -14.23 5.57
C VAL A 78 -12.88 -13.65 6.98
N ILE A 79 -12.60 -12.36 7.06
CA ILE A 79 -12.71 -11.57 8.28
C ILE A 79 -14.09 -10.91 8.26
N MET A 80 -14.90 -11.19 9.29
CA MET A 80 -16.21 -10.55 9.47
C MET A 80 -16.11 -9.34 10.37
N VAL A 81 -16.71 -8.23 9.95
CA VAL A 81 -16.91 -7.03 10.77
C VAL A 81 -18.40 -6.69 10.86
N ASP A 82 -18.81 -6.07 11.96
CA ASP A 82 -20.18 -5.62 12.18
C ASP A 82 -20.19 -4.10 12.31
N VAL A 83 -20.40 -3.42 11.19
CA VAL A 83 -20.33 -1.97 11.11
C VAL A 83 -21.53 -1.42 10.34
N ASP A 84 -21.89 -0.15 10.59
CA ASP A 84 -22.88 0.55 9.79
C ASP A 84 -22.31 0.94 8.41
N GLU A 85 -23.16 1.43 7.54
CA GLU A 85 -22.80 1.74 6.15
C GLU A 85 -21.75 2.86 6.03
N ILE A 86 -21.78 3.84 6.91
CA ILE A 86 -20.79 4.93 6.92
C ILE A 86 -19.42 4.41 7.35
N ALA A 87 -19.37 3.60 8.40
CA ALA A 87 -18.14 2.97 8.84
C ALA A 87 -17.62 1.96 7.81
N GLU A 88 -18.49 1.23 7.11
CA GLU A 88 -18.14 0.34 6.00
C GLU A 88 -17.41 1.11 4.88
N MET A 89 -17.98 2.25 4.45
CA MET A 89 -17.36 3.12 3.43
C MET A 89 -16.01 3.67 3.91
N ALA A 90 -15.95 4.17 5.15
CA ALA A 90 -14.71 4.67 5.73
C ALA A 90 -13.61 3.59 5.81
N MET A 91 -13.96 2.37 6.23
CA MET A 91 -13.04 1.23 6.22
C MET A 91 -12.58 0.87 4.82
N ASN A 92 -13.48 0.87 3.81
CA ASN A 92 -13.10 0.59 2.43
C ASN A 92 -12.02 1.55 1.94
N VAL A 93 -12.18 2.85 2.19
CA VAL A 93 -11.17 3.87 1.83
C VAL A 93 -9.87 3.66 2.62
N THR A 94 -9.97 3.48 3.94
CA THR A 94 -8.81 3.37 4.84
C THR A 94 -7.95 2.14 4.53
N LEU A 95 -8.55 0.97 4.35
CA LEU A 95 -7.84 -0.28 4.07
C LEU A 95 -7.19 -0.31 2.67
N ASN A 96 -7.59 0.60 1.78
CA ASN A 96 -7.05 0.72 0.44
C ASN A 96 -6.20 1.99 0.24
N SER A 97 -5.99 2.79 1.29
CA SER A 97 -5.23 4.04 1.21
C SER A 97 -3.73 3.78 1.23
N GLN A 98 -3.03 4.24 0.20
CA GLN A 98 -1.57 4.20 0.15
C GLN A 98 -0.93 5.11 1.19
N GLU A 99 -1.60 6.22 1.54
CA GLU A 99 -1.14 7.16 2.58
C GLU A 99 -1.02 6.48 3.96
N ILE A 100 -1.91 5.53 4.25
CA ILE A 100 -1.91 4.79 5.51
C ILE A 100 -0.98 3.57 5.45
N ALA A 101 -0.91 2.91 4.30
CA ALA A 101 -0.03 1.75 4.09
C ALA A 101 1.47 2.11 4.07
N GLY A 102 1.79 3.41 3.84
CA GLY A 102 3.17 3.87 3.68
C GLY A 102 3.71 3.64 2.27
N GLN A 103 4.93 4.13 2.04
CA GLN A 103 5.60 4.07 0.75
C GLN A 103 6.84 3.19 0.83
N TRP A 104 7.15 2.51 -0.26
CA TRP A 104 8.39 1.79 -0.40
C TRP A 104 9.57 2.77 -0.53
N THR A 105 10.63 2.51 0.21
CA THR A 105 11.90 3.25 0.12
C THR A 105 12.93 2.46 -0.67
N ALA A 106 14.06 3.08 -1.04
CA ALA A 106 15.17 2.39 -1.70
C ALA A 106 15.71 1.18 -0.92
N ALA A 107 15.44 1.10 0.38
CA ALA A 107 15.82 -0.04 1.19
C ALA A 107 15.24 -1.39 0.68
N ILE A 108 14.18 -1.36 -0.16
CA ILE A 108 13.62 -2.56 -0.79
C ILE A 108 14.49 -3.08 -1.96
N ILE A 109 15.29 -2.24 -2.60
CA ILE A 109 16.04 -2.59 -3.83
C ILE A 109 16.94 -3.82 -3.64
N PRO A 110 17.76 -3.94 -2.59
CA PRO A 110 18.58 -5.14 -2.36
C PRO A 110 17.76 -6.42 -2.23
N LEU A 111 16.57 -6.34 -1.60
CA LEU A 111 15.65 -7.47 -1.49
C LEU A 111 15.11 -7.88 -2.86
N LEU A 112 14.69 -6.91 -3.68
CA LEU A 112 14.18 -7.17 -5.02
C LEU A 112 15.25 -7.75 -5.94
N GLU A 113 16.51 -7.30 -5.84
CA GLU A 113 17.63 -7.86 -6.61
C GLU A 113 17.94 -9.31 -6.17
N LYS A 114 17.89 -9.60 -4.88
CA LYS A 114 18.03 -10.97 -4.36
C LYS A 114 16.92 -11.88 -4.90
N LEU A 115 15.65 -11.45 -4.84
CA LEU A 115 14.51 -12.21 -5.34
C LEU A 115 14.62 -12.43 -6.86
N ARG A 116 15.08 -11.45 -7.62
CA ARG A 116 15.34 -11.56 -9.04
C ARG A 116 16.39 -12.64 -9.35
N THR A 117 17.47 -12.69 -8.57
CA THR A 117 18.56 -13.63 -8.77
C THR A 117 18.17 -15.05 -8.38
N GLU A 118 17.45 -15.22 -7.26
CA GLU A 118 17.11 -16.53 -6.73
C GLU A 118 15.85 -17.13 -7.38
N ASN A 119 14.93 -16.28 -7.86
CA ASN A 119 13.65 -16.71 -8.45
C ASN A 119 13.11 -15.69 -9.48
N GLY A 120 13.81 -15.60 -10.61
CA GLY A 120 13.50 -14.63 -11.66
C GLY A 120 12.09 -14.74 -12.23
N ASP A 121 11.57 -15.96 -12.38
CA ASP A 121 10.22 -16.19 -12.92
C ASP A 121 9.15 -15.64 -11.97
N ALA A 122 9.29 -15.89 -10.66
CA ALA A 122 8.38 -15.30 -9.67
C ALA A 122 8.53 -13.79 -9.58
N TYR A 123 9.75 -13.28 -9.69
CA TYR A 123 10.01 -11.86 -9.68
C TYR A 123 9.24 -11.13 -10.80
N LEU A 124 9.26 -11.67 -12.00
CA LEU A 124 8.52 -11.12 -13.14
C LEU A 124 7.00 -11.33 -13.00
N ALA A 125 6.56 -12.54 -12.66
CA ALA A 125 5.15 -12.89 -12.52
C ALA A 125 4.43 -12.06 -11.45
N LEU A 126 5.13 -11.69 -10.38
CA LEU A 126 4.60 -10.87 -9.28
C LEU A 126 4.83 -9.36 -9.48
N ARG A 127 5.28 -8.94 -10.68
CA ARG A 127 5.48 -7.54 -11.06
C ARG A 127 6.47 -6.77 -10.14
N MET A 128 7.45 -7.46 -9.60
CA MET A 128 8.46 -6.86 -8.73
C MET A 128 9.42 -5.94 -9.50
N GLN A 129 9.51 -6.11 -10.82
CA GLN A 129 10.27 -5.23 -11.71
C GLN A 129 9.69 -3.81 -11.69
N GLU A 130 8.38 -3.68 -11.87
CA GLU A 130 7.69 -2.40 -11.89
C GLU A 130 7.79 -1.68 -10.54
N LEU A 131 7.68 -2.43 -9.45
CA LEU A 131 7.89 -1.86 -8.11
C LEU A 131 9.30 -1.29 -7.96
N ARG A 132 10.33 -2.01 -8.41
CA ARG A 132 11.72 -1.54 -8.38
C ARG A 132 11.90 -0.26 -9.19
N ASP A 133 11.31 -0.22 -10.38
CA ASP A 133 11.47 0.92 -11.29
C ASP A 133 10.74 2.16 -10.72
N GLN A 134 9.54 2.01 -10.15
CA GLN A 134 8.81 3.08 -9.44
C GLN A 134 9.63 3.65 -8.27
N VAL A 135 10.23 2.79 -7.45
CA VAL A 135 11.03 3.25 -6.30
C VAL A 135 12.28 4.02 -6.77
N ARG A 136 12.92 3.59 -7.87
CA ARG A 136 14.08 4.29 -8.45
C ARG A 136 13.71 5.65 -9.04
N GLU A 137 12.60 5.74 -9.74
CA GLU A 137 12.09 7.00 -10.29
C GLU A 137 11.79 8.00 -9.17
N PHE A 138 11.04 7.58 -8.17
CA PHE A 138 10.72 8.40 -7.00
C PHE A 138 11.97 8.93 -6.28
N GLU A 139 13.02 8.12 -6.14
CA GLU A 139 14.28 8.58 -5.54
C GLU A 139 15.07 9.55 -6.43
N GLN A 140 15.00 9.37 -7.76
CA GLN A 140 15.67 10.29 -8.69
C GLN A 140 15.00 11.67 -8.66
N GLU A 141 13.68 11.72 -8.64
CA GLU A 141 12.92 12.96 -8.53
C GLU A 141 13.19 13.71 -7.22
N ASN A 142 13.34 12.98 -6.12
CA ASN A 142 13.60 13.56 -4.81
C ASN A 142 15.09 13.84 -4.51
N LYS A 143 16.03 13.37 -5.31
CA LYS A 143 17.47 13.64 -5.12
C LYS A 143 17.85 15.13 -5.30
N GLY A 144 16.98 15.95 -5.89
CA GLY A 144 17.17 17.39 -6.05
C GLY A 144 16.46 18.26 -5.01
N MET A 145 15.56 17.68 -4.23
CA MET A 145 14.86 18.41 -3.17
C MET A 145 15.67 18.33 -1.88
N GLY A 146 16.39 19.42 -1.58
CA GLY A 146 16.96 19.62 -0.25
C GLY A 146 15.86 19.57 0.80
N LYS A 147 16.22 19.31 2.07
CA LYS A 147 15.28 19.24 3.21
C LYS A 147 14.60 20.60 3.53
N THR A 148 14.95 21.65 2.84
CA THR A 148 14.41 23.01 2.96
C THR A 148 13.61 23.37 1.70
N LEU A 149 12.41 23.89 1.88
CA LEU A 149 11.64 24.49 0.78
C LEU A 149 12.49 25.61 0.15
N PRO A 150 12.48 25.77 -1.20
CA PRO A 150 13.30 26.78 -1.89
C PRO A 150 13.09 28.23 -1.39
N ASP A 151 11.94 28.50 -0.79
CA ASP A 151 11.55 29.84 -0.30
C ASP A 151 11.76 30.02 1.22
N ASP A 152 12.29 29.02 1.93
CA ASP A 152 12.55 29.09 3.38
C ASP A 152 13.96 29.67 3.63
N LEU A 153 14.25 30.80 2.98
CA LEU A 153 15.42 31.60 3.32
C LEU A 153 15.09 32.38 4.60
N PRO A 154 15.85 32.18 5.69
CA PRO A 154 15.66 32.98 6.90
C PRO A 154 15.88 34.46 6.54
N GLU A 155 14.97 35.30 7.04
CA GLU A 155 15.16 36.73 6.87
C GLU A 155 16.56 37.13 7.34
N PRO A 156 17.31 37.91 6.55
CA PRO A 156 18.62 38.35 6.97
C PRO A 156 18.51 39.13 8.29
N PRO A 157 19.45 38.94 9.22
CA PRO A 157 19.41 39.63 10.50
C PRO A 157 19.34 41.13 10.29
N LYS A 158 18.47 41.82 11.03
CA LYS A 158 18.24 43.29 10.92
C LYS A 158 19.51 44.11 11.21
N GLU A 159 20.49 43.56 11.86
CA GLU A 159 21.82 44.13 12.05
C GLU A 159 22.87 43.18 11.42
N LEU A 160 23.68 43.75 10.54
CA LEU A 160 24.79 43.02 9.93
C LEU A 160 25.83 42.70 11.03
N ILE A 161 26.00 41.42 11.31
CA ILE A 161 27.00 40.93 12.29
C ILE A 161 28.41 41.09 11.73
N THR A 162 28.58 41.16 10.40
CA THR A 162 29.87 41.28 9.72
C THR A 162 30.06 42.67 9.16
N LYS A 163 31.25 43.23 9.34
CA LYS A 163 31.67 44.53 8.73
C LYS A 163 32.78 44.29 7.71
N PRO A 164 32.93 45.15 6.69
CA PRO A 164 34.06 45.07 5.77
C PRO A 164 35.38 45.09 6.57
N GLY A 165 36.18 44.05 6.44
CA GLY A 165 37.46 43.86 7.16
C GLY A 165 37.43 42.83 8.28
N ASP A 166 36.28 42.25 8.65
CA ASP A 166 36.18 41.16 9.60
C ASP A 166 36.80 39.86 9.03
N LEU A 167 37.64 39.21 9.81
CA LEU A 167 38.23 37.91 9.47
C LEU A 167 37.49 36.80 10.23
N TRP A 168 36.85 35.92 9.48
CA TRP A 168 36.17 34.74 10.07
C TRP A 168 37.11 33.53 10.04
N ILE A 169 37.35 32.93 11.21
CA ILE A 169 38.08 31.68 11.34
C ILE A 169 37.06 30.59 11.39
N LEU A 170 37.05 29.72 10.36
CA LEU A 170 36.25 28.49 10.40
C LEU A 170 36.94 27.54 11.37
N GLY A 171 36.28 27.13 12.42
CA GLY A 171 36.81 26.14 13.37
C GLY A 171 37.05 24.80 12.69
N ASP A 172 38.03 24.03 13.27
CA ASP A 172 38.39 22.66 12.85
C ASP A 172 37.22 21.70 12.96
#